data_3582a5906f8dcbd6ce37170472a4f061
#
_entry.id   3582a5906f8dcbd6ce37170472a4f061
#
_cell.length_a   1.000
_cell.length_b   1.000
_cell.length_c   1.000
_cell.angle_alpha   90.00
_cell.angle_beta   90.00
_cell.angle_gamma   90.00
#
_symmetry.space_group_name_H-M   'P 1'
#
loop_
_entity.id
_entity.type
_entity.pdbx_description
1 polymer ?
#
loop_
_entity_poly.entity_id
_entity_poly.type
_entity_poly.pdbx_seq_one_letter_code
_entity_poly.pdbx_strand_id
1 'polypeptide(L)'
;MNSNTLWLIGRRFGAGALTLLIVSMVVFAITAVLPGDAAQQSLGQFATPEQVAALRLKLGLDQPGVLRYLHWLMSLLTGDMGVSVSNAMPVGELMAGRVPNTLMLAGATALVSVPVALVLGIGSAMGRGGRIDSCLSFITLAMVAVPEFLVATLAVLIFAVNLGWLSALSYASDVSSPLQFLRTYALPVMTLCCVIVAQMARMTRAAVIDQLDSPYVEMARLKGVSPIRIVLRHALPNAIGPIANAIALSLSYLLGGVVIVETIFNYPGIASLMVDAVTNRDMALVQACTMLFCAAYLGLVLLADLCAILSNPRLRNQ
;
A
#
# COMPACT_ATOMS: atom_id res chain seq x y z
N MET A 1 -25.17 6.75 17.34
CA MET A 1 -23.94 7.44 16.91
C MET A 1 -24.17 8.92 17.14
N ASN A 2 -23.34 9.57 17.95
CA ASN A 2 -23.53 10.99 18.29
C ASN A 2 -23.28 11.88 17.07
N SER A 3 -23.98 13.03 16.99
CA SER A 3 -23.83 14.04 15.91
C SER A 3 -22.35 14.41 15.66
N ASN A 4 -21.55 14.51 16.70
CA ASN A 4 -20.12 14.82 16.65
C ASN A 4 -19.28 13.74 15.96
N THR A 5 -19.60 12.46 16.17
CA THR A 5 -18.92 11.35 15.49
C THR A 5 -19.20 11.37 13.99
N LEU A 6 -20.46 11.60 13.59
CA LEU A 6 -20.84 11.73 12.17
C LEU A 6 -20.14 12.91 11.50
N TRP A 7 -20.04 14.05 12.18
CA TRP A 7 -19.34 15.23 11.70
C TRP A 7 -17.84 14.97 11.50
N LEU A 8 -17.18 14.29 12.46
CA LEU A 8 -15.77 13.92 12.34
C LEU A 8 -15.53 12.98 11.16
N ILE A 9 -16.38 11.97 11.00
CA ILE A 9 -16.32 11.05 9.86
C ILE A 9 -16.50 11.82 8.54
N GLY A 10 -17.54 12.66 8.44
CA GLY A 10 -17.79 13.47 7.25
C GLY A 10 -16.63 14.40 6.90
N ARG A 11 -15.99 15.01 7.89
CA ARG A 11 -14.79 15.85 7.72
C ARG A 11 -13.61 15.04 7.15
N ARG A 12 -13.41 13.79 7.62
CA ARG A 12 -12.35 12.90 7.12
C ARG A 12 -12.60 12.48 5.67
N PHE A 13 -13.84 12.11 5.34
CA PHE A 13 -14.21 11.80 3.94
C PHE A 13 -14.06 13.02 3.03
N GLY A 14 -14.48 14.21 3.48
CA GLY A 14 -14.29 15.45 2.74
C GLY A 14 -12.82 15.78 2.49
N ALA A 15 -11.96 15.61 3.51
CA ALA A 15 -10.52 15.77 3.36
C ALA A 15 -9.93 14.76 2.38
N GLY A 16 -10.34 13.48 2.44
CA GLY A 16 -9.92 12.46 1.50
C GLY A 16 -10.33 12.76 0.06
N ALA A 17 -11.57 13.17 -0.16
CA ALA A 17 -12.07 13.57 -1.47
C ALA A 17 -11.31 14.79 -2.04
N LEU A 18 -11.05 15.80 -1.19
CA LEU A 18 -10.24 16.97 -1.58
C LEU A 18 -8.81 16.56 -1.94
N THR A 19 -8.20 15.65 -1.18
CA THR A 19 -6.87 15.12 -1.48
C THR A 19 -6.86 14.39 -2.82
N LEU A 20 -7.85 13.51 -3.09
CA LEU A 20 -7.97 12.85 -4.40
C LEU A 20 -8.12 13.84 -5.54
N LEU A 21 -8.90 14.89 -5.36
CA LEU A 21 -9.07 15.94 -6.35
C LEU A 21 -7.74 16.66 -6.64
N ILE A 22 -7.00 17.05 -5.60
CA ILE A 22 -5.68 17.68 -5.76
C ILE A 22 -4.71 16.74 -6.46
N VAL A 23 -4.65 15.48 -6.04
CA VAL A 23 -3.79 14.48 -6.67
C VAL A 23 -4.17 14.28 -8.14
N SER A 24 -5.47 14.22 -8.48
CA SER A 24 -5.91 14.10 -9.86
C SER A 24 -5.45 15.27 -10.74
N MET A 25 -5.49 16.51 -10.20
CA MET A 25 -4.94 17.68 -10.89
C MET A 25 -3.44 17.56 -11.14
N VAL A 26 -2.69 17.14 -10.11
CA VAL A 26 -1.23 16.98 -10.20
C VAL A 26 -0.87 15.88 -11.20
N VAL A 27 -1.52 14.71 -11.13
CA VAL A 27 -1.30 13.59 -12.05
C VAL A 27 -1.58 13.99 -13.49
N PHE A 28 -2.73 14.65 -13.71
CA PHE A 28 -3.08 15.15 -15.04
C PHE A 28 -2.07 16.21 -15.54
N ALA A 29 -1.67 17.16 -14.71
CA ALA A 29 -0.72 18.19 -15.07
C ALA A 29 0.65 17.60 -15.42
N ILE A 30 1.17 16.67 -14.61
CA ILE A 30 2.45 15.99 -14.87
C ILE A 30 2.38 15.25 -16.21
N THR A 31 1.32 14.46 -16.44
CA THR A 31 1.19 13.71 -17.69
C THR A 31 0.97 14.60 -18.91
N ALA A 32 0.36 15.78 -18.74
CA ALA A 32 0.17 16.76 -19.81
C ALA A 32 1.46 17.53 -20.17
N VAL A 33 2.41 17.68 -19.23
CA VAL A 33 3.67 18.43 -19.41
C VAL A 33 4.83 17.50 -19.84
N LEU A 34 4.68 16.17 -19.68
CA LEU A 34 5.73 15.24 -20.11
C LEU A 34 6.11 15.48 -21.58
N PRO A 35 7.42 15.61 -21.88
CA PRO A 35 7.89 15.85 -23.24
C PRO A 35 7.59 14.63 -24.12
N GLY A 36 6.90 14.87 -25.20
CA GLY A 36 6.53 13.86 -26.19
C GLY A 36 5.07 14.03 -26.61
N ASP A 37 4.81 13.93 -27.90
CA ASP A 37 3.45 13.92 -28.42
C ASP A 37 2.88 12.51 -28.32
N ALA A 38 1.87 12.31 -27.45
CA ALA A 38 1.20 11.03 -27.30
C ALA A 38 0.70 10.46 -28.67
N ALA A 39 0.27 11.33 -29.55
CA ALA A 39 -0.14 10.94 -30.90
C ALA A 39 1.05 10.45 -31.76
N GLN A 40 2.17 11.14 -31.68
CA GLN A 40 3.38 10.77 -32.45
C GLN A 40 3.99 9.48 -31.91
N GLN A 41 3.98 9.27 -30.57
CA GLN A 41 4.47 8.04 -29.97
C GLN A 41 3.61 6.82 -30.29
N SER A 42 2.28 7.00 -30.31
CA SER A 42 1.34 5.93 -30.64
C SER A 42 1.50 5.43 -32.08
N LEU A 43 1.81 6.33 -33.01
CA LEU A 43 1.96 6.01 -34.39
C LEU A 43 3.39 5.60 -34.78
N GLY A 44 4.36 5.79 -33.88
CA GLY A 44 5.77 5.46 -34.08
C GLY A 44 6.53 6.47 -34.94
N GLN A 45 7.81 6.18 -35.18
CA GLN A 45 8.74 7.10 -35.89
C GLN A 45 8.43 7.30 -37.39
N PHE A 46 7.61 6.43 -37.96
CA PHE A 46 7.26 6.48 -39.40
C PHE A 46 5.90 7.16 -39.68
N ALA A 47 5.28 7.75 -38.65
CA ALA A 47 3.99 8.42 -38.80
C ALA A 47 4.11 9.68 -39.68
N THR A 48 3.18 9.85 -40.62
CA THR A 48 3.10 11.09 -41.39
C THR A 48 2.53 12.23 -40.51
N PRO A 49 2.91 13.50 -40.80
CA PRO A 49 2.35 14.65 -40.07
C PRO A 49 0.82 14.69 -40.10
N GLU A 50 0.20 14.23 -41.15
CA GLU A 50 -1.27 14.17 -41.31
C GLU A 50 -1.90 13.13 -40.38
N GLN A 51 -1.28 11.95 -40.24
CA GLN A 51 -1.74 10.91 -39.28
C GLN A 51 -1.62 11.38 -37.85
N VAL A 52 -0.53 12.06 -37.51
CA VAL A 52 -0.33 12.64 -36.17
C VAL A 52 -1.38 13.71 -35.88
N ALA A 53 -1.65 14.61 -36.85
CA ALA A 53 -2.67 15.66 -36.70
C ALA A 53 -4.07 15.05 -36.51
N ALA A 54 -4.43 14.05 -37.31
CA ALA A 54 -5.71 13.35 -37.20
C ALA A 54 -5.88 12.65 -35.85
N LEU A 55 -4.82 12.01 -35.32
CA LEU A 55 -4.85 11.36 -34.03
C LEU A 55 -4.90 12.39 -32.86
N ARG A 56 -4.22 13.52 -33.00
CA ARG A 56 -4.33 14.65 -32.04
C ARG A 56 -5.76 15.13 -31.89
N LEU A 57 -6.44 15.38 -33.02
CA LEU A 57 -7.86 15.75 -33.04
C LEU A 57 -8.73 14.67 -32.39
N LYS A 58 -8.51 13.42 -32.73
CA LYS A 58 -9.25 12.29 -32.15
C LYS A 58 -9.05 12.14 -30.64
N LEU A 59 -7.85 12.41 -30.15
CA LEU A 59 -7.50 12.37 -28.71
C LEU A 59 -7.86 13.69 -27.99
N GLY A 60 -8.38 14.70 -28.71
CA GLY A 60 -8.75 16.00 -28.14
C GLY A 60 -7.57 16.79 -27.57
N LEU A 61 -6.34 16.53 -28.06
CA LEU A 61 -5.12 17.17 -27.55
C LEU A 61 -5.04 18.65 -27.89
N ASP A 62 -5.85 19.12 -28.85
CA ASP A 62 -5.94 20.54 -29.26
C ASP A 62 -6.86 21.36 -28.34
N GLN A 63 -7.58 20.72 -27.43
CA GLN A 63 -8.46 21.42 -26.48
C GLN A 63 -7.66 22.09 -25.36
N PRO A 64 -8.19 23.19 -24.77
CA PRO A 64 -7.60 23.80 -23.58
C PRO A 64 -7.41 22.79 -22.45
N GLY A 65 -6.25 22.83 -21.77
CA GLY A 65 -5.88 21.84 -20.75
C GLY A 65 -6.92 21.66 -19.65
N VAL A 66 -7.61 22.76 -19.26
CA VAL A 66 -8.68 22.69 -18.24
C VAL A 66 -9.88 21.87 -18.72
N LEU A 67 -10.30 22.02 -19.98
CA LEU A 67 -11.40 21.23 -20.54
C LEU A 67 -11.03 19.76 -20.64
N ARG A 68 -9.80 19.46 -21.07
CA ARG A 68 -9.27 18.09 -21.10
C ARG A 68 -9.27 17.45 -19.71
N TYR A 69 -8.83 18.19 -18.69
CA TYR A 69 -8.87 17.73 -17.30
C TYR A 69 -10.30 17.40 -16.85
N LEU A 70 -11.25 18.32 -17.08
CA LEU A 70 -12.64 18.11 -16.69
C LEU A 70 -13.28 16.92 -17.41
N HIS A 71 -13.05 16.75 -18.71
CA HIS A 71 -13.52 15.59 -19.45
C HIS A 71 -12.91 14.29 -18.92
N TRP A 72 -11.60 14.26 -18.70
CA TRP A 72 -10.92 13.10 -18.12
C TRP A 72 -11.43 12.76 -16.71
N LEU A 73 -11.62 13.76 -15.85
CA LEU A 73 -12.13 13.55 -14.50
C LEU A 73 -13.57 13.00 -14.53
N MET A 74 -14.42 13.52 -15.40
CA MET A 74 -15.79 13.02 -15.57
C MET A 74 -15.81 11.59 -16.12
N SER A 75 -14.99 11.26 -17.10
CA SER A 75 -14.83 9.89 -17.62
C SER A 75 -14.38 8.95 -16.51
N LEU A 76 -13.38 9.34 -15.71
CA LEU A 76 -12.90 8.54 -14.59
C LEU A 76 -14.01 8.29 -13.54
N LEU A 77 -14.83 9.30 -13.23
CA LEU A 77 -15.95 9.19 -12.28
C LEU A 77 -17.09 8.31 -12.83
N THR A 78 -17.26 8.22 -14.13
CA THR A 78 -18.23 7.32 -14.79
C THR A 78 -17.68 5.91 -15.03
N GLY A 79 -16.42 5.64 -14.65
CA GLY A 79 -15.78 4.34 -14.81
C GLY A 79 -15.09 4.13 -16.15
N ASP A 80 -15.08 5.14 -17.03
CA ASP A 80 -14.32 5.10 -18.27
C ASP A 80 -12.90 5.62 -18.02
N MET A 81 -11.96 4.70 -17.96
CA MET A 81 -10.53 4.98 -17.75
C MET A 81 -9.78 5.24 -19.09
N GLY A 82 -10.48 5.23 -20.21
CA GLY A 82 -9.90 5.40 -21.55
C GLY A 82 -9.29 4.12 -22.11
N VAL A 83 -8.53 4.29 -23.18
CA VAL A 83 -7.88 3.20 -23.94
C VAL A 83 -6.37 3.34 -23.80
N SER A 84 -5.71 2.23 -23.49
CA SER A 84 -4.24 2.11 -23.50
C SER A 84 -3.72 2.29 -24.92
N VAL A 85 -2.79 3.21 -25.05
CA VAL A 85 -2.19 3.52 -26.36
C VAL A 85 -1.24 2.42 -26.80
N SER A 86 -0.48 1.85 -25.86
CA SER A 86 0.51 0.80 -26.15
C SER A 86 -0.13 -0.55 -26.44
N ASN A 87 -1.26 -0.87 -25.81
CA ASN A 87 -1.92 -2.18 -25.92
C ASN A 87 -3.16 -2.16 -26.82
N ALA A 88 -3.66 -0.98 -27.20
CA ALA A 88 -4.92 -0.78 -27.95
C ALA A 88 -6.15 -1.45 -27.28
N MET A 89 -6.12 -1.58 -25.94
CA MET A 89 -7.17 -2.21 -25.13
C MET A 89 -7.75 -1.22 -24.12
N PRO A 90 -9.01 -1.38 -23.69
CA PRO A 90 -9.57 -0.59 -22.60
C PRO A 90 -8.71 -0.73 -21.32
N VAL A 91 -8.37 0.41 -20.71
CA VAL A 91 -7.55 0.45 -19.49
C VAL A 91 -8.20 -0.35 -18.36
N GLY A 92 -9.53 -0.28 -18.24
CA GLY A 92 -10.27 -1.03 -17.22
C GLY A 92 -10.09 -2.56 -17.34
N GLU A 93 -10.03 -3.12 -18.55
CA GLU A 93 -9.80 -4.55 -18.79
C GLU A 93 -8.39 -4.96 -18.40
N LEU A 94 -7.37 -4.16 -18.78
CA LEU A 94 -5.98 -4.40 -18.39
C LEU A 94 -5.80 -4.41 -16.88
N MET A 95 -6.43 -3.45 -16.20
CA MET A 95 -6.38 -3.34 -14.75
C MET A 95 -7.15 -4.46 -14.06
N ALA A 96 -8.34 -4.83 -14.56
CA ALA A 96 -9.17 -5.90 -13.98
C ALA A 96 -8.42 -7.24 -13.94
N GLY A 97 -7.58 -7.54 -14.92
CA GLY A 97 -6.74 -8.74 -14.92
C GLY A 97 -5.57 -8.71 -13.93
N ARG A 98 -5.17 -7.52 -13.46
CA ARG A 98 -3.99 -7.33 -12.60
C ARG A 98 -4.34 -7.02 -11.13
N VAL A 99 -5.46 -6.34 -10.87
CA VAL A 99 -5.90 -5.99 -9.50
C VAL A 99 -5.99 -7.20 -8.58
N PRO A 100 -6.60 -8.34 -8.96
CA PRO A 100 -6.68 -9.52 -8.09
C PRO A 100 -5.30 -10.02 -7.65
N ASN A 101 -4.31 -9.97 -8.55
CA ASN A 101 -2.94 -10.43 -8.25
C ASN A 101 -2.29 -9.55 -7.18
N THR A 102 -2.34 -8.22 -7.35
CA THR A 102 -1.82 -7.28 -6.33
C THR A 102 -2.54 -7.44 -5.00
N LEU A 103 -3.87 -7.59 -5.00
CA LEU A 103 -4.64 -7.82 -3.77
C LEU A 103 -4.29 -9.15 -3.10
N MET A 104 -4.02 -10.21 -3.87
CA MET A 104 -3.59 -11.50 -3.36
C MET A 104 -2.20 -11.40 -2.70
N LEU A 105 -1.24 -10.73 -3.34
CA LEU A 105 0.08 -10.49 -2.77
C LEU A 105 -0.01 -9.63 -1.49
N ALA A 106 -0.75 -8.55 -1.54
CA ALA A 106 -0.96 -7.67 -0.40
C ALA A 106 -1.69 -8.39 0.75
N GLY A 107 -2.72 -9.16 0.45
CA GLY A 107 -3.46 -9.97 1.42
C GLY A 107 -2.61 -11.06 2.06
N ALA A 108 -1.82 -11.80 1.28
CA ALA A 108 -0.88 -12.80 1.79
C ALA A 108 0.18 -12.15 2.71
N THR A 109 0.72 -11.01 2.31
CA THR A 109 1.66 -10.25 3.13
C THR A 109 1.01 -9.76 4.43
N ALA A 110 -0.19 -9.21 4.38
CA ALA A 110 -0.92 -8.77 5.57
C ALA A 110 -1.23 -9.93 6.53
N LEU A 111 -1.64 -11.07 5.99
CA LEU A 111 -1.96 -12.28 6.78
C LEU A 111 -0.73 -12.79 7.58
N VAL A 112 0.47 -12.65 7.04
CA VAL A 112 1.72 -13.06 7.70
C VAL A 112 2.26 -11.92 8.58
N SER A 113 2.34 -10.71 8.05
CA SER A 113 3.01 -9.59 8.73
C SER A 113 2.27 -9.11 9.97
N VAL A 114 0.93 -9.06 9.95
CA VAL A 114 0.15 -8.55 11.09
C VAL A 114 0.32 -9.42 12.34
N PRO A 115 0.08 -10.75 12.31
CA PRO A 115 0.29 -11.59 13.50
C PRO A 115 1.74 -11.57 14.00
N VAL A 116 2.71 -11.65 13.08
CA VAL A 116 4.14 -11.64 13.46
C VAL A 116 4.51 -10.32 14.13
N ALA A 117 4.11 -9.20 13.56
CA ALA A 117 4.40 -7.88 14.14
C ALA A 117 3.73 -7.67 15.50
N LEU A 118 2.50 -8.15 15.68
CA LEU A 118 1.81 -8.08 16.98
C LEU A 118 2.54 -8.91 18.04
N VAL A 119 2.92 -10.15 17.71
CA VAL A 119 3.66 -11.02 18.64
C VAL A 119 5.00 -10.39 19.03
N LEU A 120 5.76 -9.88 18.06
CA LEU A 120 7.05 -9.23 18.30
C LEU A 120 6.90 -7.92 19.09
N GLY A 121 5.93 -7.09 18.73
CA GLY A 121 5.71 -5.80 19.39
C GLY A 121 5.22 -5.94 20.82
N ILE A 122 4.25 -6.82 21.06
CA ILE A 122 3.71 -7.10 22.40
C ILE A 122 4.78 -7.80 23.25
N GLY A 123 5.47 -8.80 22.70
CA GLY A 123 6.54 -9.52 23.40
C GLY A 123 7.70 -8.60 23.81
N SER A 124 8.10 -7.68 22.92
CA SER A 124 9.11 -6.65 23.19
C SER A 124 8.65 -5.68 24.29
N ALA A 125 7.39 -5.25 24.27
CA ALA A 125 6.83 -4.39 25.30
C ALA A 125 6.76 -5.08 26.70
N MET A 126 6.44 -6.37 26.73
CA MET A 126 6.43 -7.16 27.98
C MET A 126 7.82 -7.32 28.58
N GLY A 127 8.83 -7.48 27.72
CA GLY A 127 10.24 -7.60 28.11
C GLY A 127 11.01 -6.28 28.18
N ARG A 128 10.33 -5.14 28.28
CA ARG A 128 10.91 -3.78 28.22
C ARG A 128 12.18 -3.66 29.06
N GLY A 129 13.26 -3.18 28.42
CA GLY A 129 14.57 -2.99 29.06
C GLY A 129 15.39 -4.26 29.22
N GLY A 130 14.85 -5.43 28.87
CA GLY A 130 15.54 -6.71 28.89
C GLY A 130 16.37 -6.97 27.60
N ARG A 131 17.17 -8.05 27.64
CA ARG A 131 18.01 -8.45 26.50
C ARG A 131 17.18 -8.79 25.24
N ILE A 132 16.02 -9.41 25.40
CA ILE A 132 15.12 -9.76 24.29
C ILE A 132 14.58 -8.50 23.64
N ASP A 133 14.11 -7.53 24.43
CA ASP A 133 13.63 -6.25 23.92
C ASP A 133 14.72 -5.48 23.17
N SER A 134 15.92 -5.44 23.71
CA SER A 134 17.08 -4.80 23.05
C SER A 134 17.43 -5.49 21.71
N CYS A 135 17.44 -6.82 21.69
CA CYS A 135 17.72 -7.59 20.48
C CYS A 135 16.65 -7.37 19.40
N LEU A 136 15.37 -7.47 19.76
CA LEU A 136 14.25 -7.23 18.84
C LEU A 136 14.24 -5.78 18.33
N SER A 137 14.51 -4.81 19.20
CA SER A 137 14.61 -3.40 18.82
C SER A 137 15.77 -3.15 17.84
N PHE A 138 16.91 -3.80 18.07
CA PHE A 138 18.06 -3.72 17.15
C PHE A 138 17.74 -4.34 15.79
N ILE A 139 17.16 -5.57 15.78
CA ILE A 139 16.80 -6.26 14.54
C ILE A 139 15.77 -5.45 13.75
N THR A 140 14.70 -4.97 14.39
CA THR A 140 13.66 -4.18 13.69
C THR A 140 14.21 -2.85 13.19
N LEU A 141 15.14 -2.21 13.90
CA LEU A 141 15.80 -1.01 13.43
C LEU A 141 16.70 -1.28 12.22
N ALA A 142 17.48 -2.36 12.27
CA ALA A 142 18.31 -2.78 11.14
C ALA A 142 17.47 -3.11 9.90
N MET A 143 16.34 -3.81 10.06
CA MET A 143 15.45 -4.15 8.95
C MET A 143 14.84 -2.91 8.28
N VAL A 144 14.46 -1.88 9.04
CA VAL A 144 13.94 -0.61 8.48
C VAL A 144 15.02 0.19 7.77
N ALA A 145 16.30 0.08 8.20
CA ALA A 145 17.42 0.80 7.60
C ALA A 145 17.86 0.20 6.24
N VAL A 146 17.55 -1.07 5.97
CA VAL A 146 17.94 -1.72 4.72
C VAL A 146 16.91 -1.41 3.63
N PRO A 147 17.33 -0.91 2.46
CA PRO A 147 16.44 -0.67 1.33
C PRO A 147 15.72 -1.94 0.88
N GLU A 148 14.43 -1.84 0.60
CA GLU A 148 13.58 -2.99 0.25
C GLU A 148 14.07 -3.76 -0.98
N PHE A 149 14.54 -3.04 -2.01
CA PHE A 149 15.10 -3.68 -3.21
C PHE A 149 16.35 -4.52 -2.91
N LEU A 150 17.15 -4.10 -1.92
CA LEU A 150 18.33 -4.86 -1.52
C LEU A 150 17.93 -6.16 -0.79
N VAL A 151 16.90 -6.09 0.08
CA VAL A 151 16.32 -7.29 0.71
C VAL A 151 15.82 -8.26 -0.35
N ALA A 152 15.07 -7.76 -1.34
CA ALA A 152 14.56 -8.57 -2.46
C ALA A 152 15.69 -9.25 -3.22
N THR A 153 16.70 -8.47 -3.63
CA THR A 153 17.83 -8.98 -4.42
C THR A 153 18.64 -10.04 -3.64
N LEU A 154 18.92 -9.79 -2.37
CA LEU A 154 19.62 -10.75 -1.50
C LEU A 154 18.79 -12.01 -1.29
N ALA A 155 17.48 -11.89 -1.10
CA ALA A 155 16.59 -13.02 -0.96
C ALA A 155 16.58 -13.90 -2.24
N VAL A 156 16.50 -13.28 -3.42
CA VAL A 156 16.64 -14.01 -4.71
C VAL A 156 17.99 -14.70 -4.80
N LEU A 157 19.09 -14.00 -4.51
CA LEU A 157 20.43 -14.56 -4.60
C LEU A 157 20.60 -15.77 -3.69
N ILE A 158 20.15 -15.69 -2.45
CA ILE A 158 20.30 -16.75 -1.46
C ILE A 158 19.35 -17.91 -1.75
N PHE A 159 18.04 -17.65 -1.82
CA PHE A 159 17.03 -18.71 -1.82
C PHE A 159 16.69 -19.26 -3.21
N ALA A 160 16.80 -18.43 -4.26
CA ALA A 160 16.50 -18.89 -5.60
C ALA A 160 17.76 -19.34 -6.36
N VAL A 161 18.86 -18.56 -6.29
CA VAL A 161 20.07 -18.86 -7.08
C VAL A 161 20.97 -19.86 -6.36
N ASN A 162 21.36 -19.59 -5.09
CA ASN A 162 22.34 -20.43 -4.40
C ASN A 162 21.72 -21.73 -3.84
N LEU A 163 20.54 -21.62 -3.22
CA LEU A 163 19.90 -22.77 -2.57
C LEU A 163 18.91 -23.50 -3.49
N GLY A 164 18.37 -22.83 -4.51
CA GLY A 164 17.39 -23.44 -5.44
C GLY A 164 16.06 -23.82 -4.78
N TRP A 165 15.74 -23.29 -3.60
CA TRP A 165 14.54 -23.67 -2.83
C TRP A 165 13.29 -23.00 -3.33
N LEU A 166 13.39 -21.73 -3.75
CA LEU A 166 12.27 -20.86 -4.13
C LEU A 166 12.45 -20.35 -5.55
N SER A 167 11.35 -19.88 -6.17
CA SER A 167 11.39 -19.32 -7.51
C SER A 167 11.82 -17.84 -7.46
N ALA A 168 12.72 -17.45 -8.37
CA ALA A 168 13.09 -16.05 -8.56
C ALA A 168 11.97 -15.23 -9.24
N LEU A 169 11.12 -15.90 -10.04
CA LEU A 169 10.03 -15.29 -10.78
C LEU A 169 8.69 -15.77 -10.22
N SER A 170 7.73 -14.89 -10.13
CA SER A 170 6.43 -15.15 -9.54
C SER A 170 5.29 -14.98 -10.55
N TYR A 171 5.13 -15.99 -11.43
CA TYR A 171 4.00 -16.02 -12.37
C TYR A 171 2.75 -16.52 -11.65
N ALA A 172 1.70 -15.67 -11.62
CA ALA A 172 0.44 -15.98 -10.92
C ALA A 172 -0.43 -17.04 -11.61
N SER A 173 -0.15 -17.38 -12.88
CA SER A 173 -1.05 -18.17 -13.73
C SER A 173 -1.08 -19.67 -13.46
N ASP A 174 -0.10 -20.26 -12.76
CA ASP A 174 0.08 -21.71 -12.70
C ASP A 174 0.08 -22.30 -11.28
N VAL A 175 -0.61 -21.66 -10.34
CA VAL A 175 -0.66 -22.16 -8.96
C VAL A 175 -1.76 -23.22 -8.82
N SER A 176 -1.41 -24.49 -9.00
CA SER A 176 -2.33 -25.61 -8.87
C SER A 176 -2.26 -26.34 -7.51
N SER A 177 -1.26 -26.03 -6.67
CA SER A 177 -1.08 -26.68 -5.37
C SER A 177 -0.60 -25.67 -4.29
N PRO A 178 -0.91 -25.95 -2.98
CA PRO A 178 -0.43 -25.11 -1.87
C PRO A 178 1.10 -25.00 -1.82
N LEU A 179 1.81 -26.06 -2.18
CA LEU A 179 3.28 -26.04 -2.20
C LEU A 179 3.82 -25.15 -3.32
N GLN A 180 3.17 -25.16 -4.48
CA GLN A 180 3.54 -24.30 -5.59
C GLN A 180 3.22 -22.84 -5.26
N PHE A 181 2.07 -22.57 -4.63
CA PHE A 181 1.75 -21.25 -4.08
C PHE A 181 2.86 -20.74 -3.17
N LEU A 182 3.28 -21.56 -2.19
CA LEU A 182 4.35 -21.19 -1.28
C LEU A 182 5.67 -20.91 -2.03
N ARG A 183 6.07 -21.74 -2.97
CA ARG A 183 7.30 -21.52 -3.74
C ARG A 183 7.27 -20.25 -4.59
N THR A 184 6.12 -19.89 -5.13
CA THR A 184 5.95 -18.73 -5.99
C THR A 184 5.86 -17.43 -5.20
N TYR A 185 5.14 -17.44 -4.07
CA TYR A 185 4.84 -16.23 -3.31
C TYR A 185 5.78 -15.99 -2.12
N ALA A 186 6.56 -16.98 -1.69
CA ALA A 186 7.37 -16.87 -0.48
C ALA A 186 8.37 -15.72 -0.53
N LEU A 187 9.11 -15.55 -1.63
CA LEU A 187 10.11 -14.50 -1.76
C LEU A 187 9.47 -13.08 -1.80
N PRO A 188 8.46 -12.80 -2.65
CA PRO A 188 7.76 -11.53 -2.62
C PRO A 188 7.17 -11.20 -1.25
N VAL A 189 6.44 -12.15 -0.65
CA VAL A 189 5.81 -11.96 0.67
C VAL A 189 6.86 -11.74 1.76
N MET A 190 7.95 -12.52 1.77
CA MET A 190 9.03 -12.37 2.76
C MET A 190 9.71 -11.01 2.64
N THR A 191 9.95 -10.53 1.43
CA THR A 191 10.55 -9.21 1.18
C THR A 191 9.67 -8.10 1.75
N LEU A 192 8.37 -8.09 1.40
CA LEU A 192 7.41 -7.11 1.92
C LEU A 192 7.27 -7.21 3.44
N CYS A 193 7.23 -8.44 4.00
CA CYS A 193 7.14 -8.65 5.44
C CYS A 193 8.32 -8.06 6.20
N CYS A 194 9.55 -8.12 5.67
CA CYS A 194 10.72 -7.61 6.36
C CYS A 194 10.55 -6.18 6.85
N VAL A 195 10.15 -5.26 5.97
CA VAL A 195 10.00 -3.84 6.31
C VAL A 195 8.72 -3.59 7.14
N ILE A 196 7.60 -4.19 6.71
CA ILE A 196 6.29 -3.95 7.32
C ILE A 196 6.23 -4.49 8.75
N VAL A 197 6.73 -5.71 8.99
CA VAL A 197 6.79 -6.30 10.33
C VAL A 197 7.63 -5.46 11.26
N ALA A 198 8.79 -5.01 10.81
CA ALA A 198 9.69 -4.20 11.63
C ALA A 198 9.03 -2.87 12.07
N GLN A 199 8.40 -2.17 11.14
CA GLN A 199 7.72 -0.91 11.44
C GLN A 199 6.49 -1.11 12.33
N MET A 200 5.63 -2.07 12.00
CA MET A 200 4.41 -2.38 12.74
C MET A 200 4.71 -2.87 14.15
N ALA A 201 5.73 -3.73 14.34
CA ALA A 201 6.15 -4.22 15.64
C ALA A 201 6.62 -3.07 16.55
N ARG A 202 7.39 -2.12 16.01
CA ARG A 202 7.84 -0.93 16.76
C ARG A 202 6.67 -0.03 17.19
N MET A 203 5.72 0.23 16.29
CA MET A 203 4.52 1.02 16.62
C MET A 203 3.64 0.30 17.63
N THR A 204 3.45 -1.01 17.49
CA THR A 204 2.72 -1.85 18.44
C THR A 204 3.39 -1.84 19.83
N ARG A 205 4.73 -2.00 19.86
CA ARG A 205 5.50 -1.90 21.11
C ARG A 205 5.29 -0.57 21.79
N ALA A 206 5.40 0.55 21.08
CA ALA A 206 5.17 1.88 21.62
C ALA A 206 3.74 2.02 22.19
N ALA A 207 2.73 1.63 21.43
CA ALA A 207 1.34 1.69 21.85
C ALA A 207 1.05 0.88 23.13
N VAL A 208 1.68 -0.30 23.27
CA VAL A 208 1.52 -1.13 24.48
C VAL A 208 2.25 -0.51 25.67
N ILE A 209 3.47 0.01 25.47
CA ILE A 209 4.25 0.67 26.53
C ILE A 209 3.50 1.89 27.07
N ASP A 210 2.92 2.73 26.21
CA ASP A 210 2.14 3.90 26.63
C ASP A 210 0.98 3.51 27.57
N GLN A 211 0.34 2.35 27.31
CA GLN A 211 -0.69 1.84 28.20
C GLN A 211 -0.13 1.25 29.50
N LEU A 212 1.05 0.60 29.45
CA LEU A 212 1.70 0.02 30.63
C LEU A 212 2.20 1.08 31.62
N ASP A 213 2.47 2.29 31.16
CA ASP A 213 2.89 3.44 31.97
C ASP A 213 1.67 4.24 32.51
N SER A 214 0.44 3.79 32.25
CA SER A 214 -0.78 4.48 32.71
C SER A 214 -1.07 4.24 34.20
N PRO A 215 -1.71 5.22 34.92
CA PRO A 215 -2.02 5.10 36.34
C PRO A 215 -2.90 3.91 36.71
N TYR A 216 -3.84 3.50 35.84
CA TYR A 216 -4.69 2.34 36.14
C TYR A 216 -3.91 1.01 36.08
N VAL A 217 -2.84 0.93 35.29
CA VAL A 217 -1.93 -0.24 35.27
C VAL A 217 -1.07 -0.27 36.54
N GLU A 218 -0.59 0.89 37.00
CA GLU A 218 0.15 0.99 38.24
C GLU A 218 -0.71 0.51 39.44
N MET A 219 -1.96 0.92 39.48
CA MET A 219 -2.90 0.42 40.51
C MET A 219 -3.12 -1.10 40.41
N ALA A 220 -3.15 -1.67 39.21
CA ALA A 220 -3.24 -3.11 39.06
C ALA A 220 -1.99 -3.85 39.57
N ARG A 221 -0.79 -3.27 39.35
CA ARG A 221 0.48 -3.80 39.88
C ARG A 221 0.48 -3.77 41.42
N LEU A 222 0.05 -2.65 42.03
CA LEU A 222 -0.05 -2.52 43.50
C LEU A 222 -1.03 -3.52 44.10
N LYS A 223 -2.08 -3.93 43.38
CA LYS A 223 -3.02 -4.99 43.76
C LYS A 223 -2.48 -6.41 43.56
N GLY A 224 -1.22 -6.58 43.12
CA GLY A 224 -0.59 -7.89 42.92
C GLY A 224 -1.03 -8.65 41.68
N VAL A 225 -1.60 -7.98 40.67
CA VAL A 225 -1.97 -8.63 39.40
C VAL A 225 -0.71 -9.04 38.65
N SER A 226 -0.68 -10.29 38.13
CA SER A 226 0.47 -10.81 37.38
C SER A 226 0.75 -10.01 36.10
N PRO A 227 2.03 -9.86 35.68
CA PRO A 227 2.43 -9.07 34.53
C PRO A 227 1.69 -9.46 33.23
N ILE A 228 1.55 -10.75 32.96
CA ILE A 228 0.84 -11.26 31.78
C ILE A 228 -0.64 -10.83 31.81
N ARG A 229 -1.29 -10.93 32.97
CA ARG A 229 -2.70 -10.52 33.13
C ARG A 229 -2.85 -9.00 32.96
N ILE A 230 -1.88 -8.22 33.43
CA ILE A 230 -1.85 -6.76 33.23
C ILE A 230 -1.83 -6.45 31.73
N VAL A 231 -0.93 -7.09 30.96
CA VAL A 231 -0.85 -6.85 29.50
C VAL A 231 -2.14 -7.26 28.81
N LEU A 232 -2.58 -8.53 29.00
CA LEU A 232 -3.70 -9.07 28.22
C LEU A 232 -5.05 -8.47 28.60
N ARG A 233 -5.27 -8.10 29.87
CA ARG A 233 -6.59 -7.70 30.38
C ARG A 233 -6.74 -6.22 30.69
N HIS A 234 -5.61 -5.51 30.86
CA HIS A 234 -5.64 -4.08 31.18
C HIS A 234 -4.99 -3.21 30.10
N ALA A 235 -3.81 -3.56 29.58
CA ALA A 235 -3.11 -2.75 28.60
C ALA A 235 -3.62 -2.96 27.16
N LEU A 236 -3.67 -4.20 26.67
CA LEU A 236 -4.06 -4.51 25.29
C LEU A 236 -5.44 -4.01 24.88
N PRO A 237 -6.52 -4.17 25.70
CA PRO A 237 -7.83 -3.66 25.30
C PRO A 237 -7.85 -2.15 25.09
N ASN A 238 -7.01 -1.40 25.79
CA ASN A 238 -6.88 0.05 25.64
C ASN A 238 -5.87 0.43 24.55
N ALA A 239 -4.98 -0.49 24.15
CA ALA A 239 -4.04 -0.31 23.05
C ALA A 239 -4.63 -0.66 21.68
N ILE A 240 -5.82 -1.28 21.58
CA ILE A 240 -6.43 -1.73 20.30
C ILE A 240 -6.53 -0.58 19.30
N GLY A 241 -6.95 0.61 19.71
CA GLY A 241 -7.07 1.77 18.82
C GLY A 241 -5.73 2.18 18.19
N PRO A 242 -4.70 2.50 19.00
CA PRO A 242 -3.36 2.76 18.51
C PRO A 242 -2.76 1.62 17.68
N ILE A 243 -2.98 0.35 18.06
CA ILE A 243 -2.51 -0.81 17.30
C ILE A 243 -3.22 -0.91 15.94
N ALA A 244 -4.54 -0.74 15.89
CA ALA A 244 -5.29 -0.75 14.64
C ALA A 244 -4.82 0.36 13.69
N ASN A 245 -4.53 1.54 14.23
CA ASN A 245 -3.93 2.64 13.46
C ASN A 245 -2.52 2.28 12.95
N ALA A 246 -1.69 1.64 13.77
CA ALA A 246 -0.37 1.17 13.36
C ALA A 246 -0.45 0.14 12.23
N ILE A 247 -1.39 -0.82 12.31
CA ILE A 247 -1.65 -1.80 11.26
C ILE A 247 -2.05 -1.10 9.95
N ALA A 248 -3.03 -0.22 10.00
CA ALA A 248 -3.54 0.44 8.80
C ALA A 248 -2.49 1.34 8.14
N LEU A 249 -1.70 2.09 8.91
CA LEU A 249 -0.56 2.86 8.39
C LEU A 249 0.49 1.94 7.75
N SER A 250 0.85 0.84 8.39
CA SER A 250 1.83 -0.11 7.83
C SER A 250 1.32 -0.77 6.55
N LEU A 251 0.02 -1.11 6.47
CA LEU A 251 -0.59 -1.60 5.24
C LEU A 251 -0.66 -0.54 4.14
N SER A 252 -0.76 0.74 4.49
CA SER A 252 -0.65 1.84 3.51
C SER A 252 0.75 1.92 2.90
N TYR A 253 1.80 1.70 3.68
CA TYR A 253 3.18 1.60 3.17
C TYR A 253 3.40 0.40 2.25
N LEU A 254 2.65 -0.68 2.45
CA LEU A 254 2.70 -1.86 1.57
C LEU A 254 2.42 -1.52 0.11
N LEU A 255 1.52 -0.55 -0.15
CA LEU A 255 1.23 -0.12 -1.52
C LEU A 255 2.45 0.47 -2.24
N GLY A 256 3.36 1.12 -1.52
CA GLY A 256 4.64 1.60 -2.07
C GLY A 256 5.62 0.45 -2.34
N GLY A 257 5.77 -0.47 -1.37
CA GLY A 257 6.66 -1.62 -1.48
C GLY A 257 6.25 -2.61 -2.58
N VAL A 258 4.96 -2.77 -2.80
CA VAL A 258 4.43 -3.63 -3.87
C VAL A 258 5.00 -3.24 -5.24
N VAL A 259 5.23 -1.95 -5.52
CA VAL A 259 5.81 -1.50 -6.80
C VAL A 259 7.18 -2.11 -7.05
N ILE A 260 8.03 -2.07 -6.02
CA ILE A 260 9.40 -2.61 -6.11
C ILE A 260 9.37 -4.14 -6.24
N VAL A 261 8.56 -4.79 -5.42
CA VAL A 261 8.48 -6.24 -5.36
C VAL A 261 7.86 -6.82 -6.64
N GLU A 262 6.77 -6.29 -7.15
CA GLU A 262 6.17 -6.74 -8.41
C GLU A 262 7.15 -6.61 -9.58
N THR A 263 7.93 -5.54 -9.61
CA THR A 263 8.93 -5.31 -10.67
C THR A 263 10.10 -6.29 -10.57
N ILE A 264 10.68 -6.50 -9.37
CA ILE A 264 11.85 -7.37 -9.18
C ILE A 264 11.49 -8.85 -9.44
N PHE A 265 10.33 -9.30 -8.94
CA PHE A 265 9.90 -10.69 -9.08
C PHE A 265 9.11 -10.96 -10.37
N ASN A 266 9.01 -9.97 -11.27
CA ASN A 266 8.19 -10.01 -12.49
C ASN A 266 6.77 -10.52 -12.23
N TYR A 267 6.19 -10.04 -11.11
CA TYR A 267 4.86 -10.41 -10.68
C TYR A 267 3.81 -9.62 -11.45
N PRO A 268 2.80 -10.28 -12.08
CA PRO A 268 1.84 -9.62 -12.95
C PRO A 268 0.77 -8.86 -12.18
N GLY A 269 1.15 -7.82 -11.46
CA GLY A 269 0.25 -6.96 -10.69
C GLY A 269 0.02 -5.59 -11.33
N ILE A 270 -0.73 -4.72 -10.64
CA ILE A 270 -1.04 -3.36 -11.07
C ILE A 270 0.20 -2.46 -11.03
N ALA A 271 1.09 -2.67 -10.07
CA ALA A 271 2.27 -1.84 -9.93
C ALA A 271 3.26 -2.11 -11.06
N SER A 272 3.47 -3.37 -11.45
CA SER A 272 4.27 -3.70 -12.64
C SER A 272 3.64 -3.13 -13.90
N LEU A 273 2.32 -3.21 -14.05
CA LEU A 273 1.59 -2.60 -15.17
C LEU A 273 1.79 -1.07 -15.23
N MET A 274 1.80 -0.40 -14.07
CA MET A 274 2.07 1.04 -13.99
C MET A 274 3.50 1.38 -14.42
N VAL A 275 4.50 0.59 -14.01
CA VAL A 275 5.91 0.77 -14.42
C VAL A 275 6.06 0.58 -15.94
N ASP A 276 5.43 -0.45 -16.51
CA ASP A 276 5.40 -0.68 -17.95
C ASP A 276 4.73 0.50 -18.68
N ALA A 277 3.62 1.01 -18.14
CA ALA A 277 2.91 2.17 -18.71
C ALA A 277 3.77 3.44 -18.69
N VAL A 278 4.53 3.69 -17.61
CA VAL A 278 5.48 4.82 -17.56
C VAL A 278 6.59 4.66 -18.59
N THR A 279 7.14 3.46 -18.72
CA THR A 279 8.20 3.15 -19.68
C THR A 279 7.74 3.34 -21.14
N ASN A 280 6.50 2.90 -21.42
CA ASN A 280 5.88 3.02 -22.75
C ASN A 280 5.17 4.37 -22.94
N ARG A 281 5.21 5.27 -21.95
CA ARG A 281 4.52 6.57 -21.94
C ARG A 281 3.02 6.48 -22.27
N ASP A 282 2.36 5.45 -21.76
CA ASP A 282 0.92 5.25 -21.86
C ASP A 282 0.21 6.08 -20.78
N MET A 283 -0.12 7.33 -21.13
CA MET A 283 -0.61 8.29 -20.15
C MET A 283 -1.95 7.91 -19.56
N ALA A 284 -2.86 7.32 -20.33
CA ALA A 284 -4.16 6.87 -19.84
C ALA A 284 -3.99 5.79 -18.75
N LEU A 285 -3.11 4.83 -19.02
CA LEU A 285 -2.82 3.74 -18.10
C LEU A 285 -2.08 4.24 -16.82
N VAL A 286 -1.10 5.15 -17.00
CA VAL A 286 -0.40 5.79 -15.85
C VAL A 286 -1.37 6.54 -14.96
N GLN A 287 -2.24 7.36 -15.54
CA GLN A 287 -3.24 8.13 -14.80
C GLN A 287 -4.19 7.21 -14.01
N ALA A 288 -4.74 6.19 -14.66
CA ALA A 288 -5.67 5.25 -14.03
C ALA A 288 -5.02 4.45 -12.90
N CYS A 289 -3.83 3.87 -13.11
CA CYS A 289 -3.10 3.13 -12.09
C CYS A 289 -2.74 4.03 -10.90
N THR A 290 -2.25 5.25 -11.14
CA THR A 290 -1.90 6.19 -10.09
C THR A 290 -3.13 6.58 -9.26
N MET A 291 -4.26 6.88 -9.90
CA MET A 291 -5.50 7.20 -9.20
C MET A 291 -6.02 6.01 -8.37
N LEU A 292 -5.89 4.78 -8.88
CA LEU A 292 -6.25 3.58 -8.12
C LEU A 292 -5.38 3.43 -6.86
N PHE A 293 -4.05 3.57 -6.98
CA PHE A 293 -3.14 3.51 -5.82
C PHE A 293 -3.44 4.61 -4.80
N CYS A 294 -3.68 5.84 -5.25
CA CYS A 294 -4.04 6.94 -4.37
C CYS A 294 -5.38 6.70 -3.66
N ALA A 295 -6.38 6.20 -4.37
CA ALA A 295 -7.68 5.85 -3.78
C ALA A 295 -7.55 4.71 -2.75
N ALA A 296 -6.78 3.67 -3.06
CA ALA A 296 -6.51 2.57 -2.15
C ALA A 296 -5.75 3.03 -0.89
N TYR A 297 -4.71 3.85 -1.05
CA TYR A 297 -3.96 4.44 0.06
C TYR A 297 -4.86 5.27 0.98
N LEU A 298 -5.64 6.20 0.41
CA LEU A 298 -6.56 7.03 1.18
C LEU A 298 -7.67 6.21 1.82
N GLY A 299 -8.14 5.15 1.17
CA GLY A 299 -9.09 4.19 1.74
C GLY A 299 -8.54 3.52 3.00
N LEU A 300 -7.30 3.05 2.96
CA LEU A 300 -6.63 2.47 4.13
C LEU A 300 -6.43 3.48 5.26
N VAL A 301 -6.01 4.72 4.93
CA VAL A 301 -5.88 5.81 5.92
C VAL A 301 -7.22 6.17 6.54
N LEU A 302 -8.29 6.25 5.75
CA LEU A 302 -9.65 6.47 6.26
C LEU A 302 -10.12 5.33 7.17
N LEU A 303 -9.82 4.08 6.82
CA LEU A 303 -10.10 2.94 7.69
C LEU A 303 -9.34 3.04 9.02
N ALA A 304 -8.07 3.45 8.98
CA ALA A 304 -7.28 3.72 10.19
C ALA A 304 -7.92 4.78 11.07
N ASP A 305 -8.30 5.90 10.48
CA ASP A 305 -8.97 7.01 11.19
C ASP A 305 -10.31 6.55 11.80
N LEU A 306 -11.10 5.78 11.05
CA LEU A 306 -12.37 5.21 11.56
C LEU A 306 -12.12 4.27 12.75
N CYS A 307 -11.14 3.37 12.65
CA CYS A 307 -10.75 2.50 13.75
C CYS A 307 -10.33 3.32 14.99
N ALA A 308 -9.55 4.38 14.80
CA ALA A 308 -9.12 5.26 15.89
C ALA A 308 -10.30 5.99 16.56
N ILE A 309 -11.24 6.53 15.76
CA ILE A 309 -12.43 7.22 16.27
C ILE A 309 -13.35 6.25 17.03
N LEU A 310 -13.60 5.06 16.47
CA LEU A 310 -14.49 4.07 17.07
C LEU A 310 -13.90 3.45 18.34
N SER A 311 -12.57 3.28 18.41
CA SER A 311 -11.87 2.68 19.54
C SER A 311 -11.63 3.66 20.68
N ASN A 312 -11.75 4.97 20.48
CA ASN A 312 -11.50 5.97 21.50
C ASN A 312 -12.80 6.59 22.07
N PRO A 313 -13.26 6.18 23.27
CA PRO A 313 -14.48 6.71 23.86
C PRO A 313 -14.43 8.23 24.13
N ARG A 314 -13.23 8.79 24.32
CA ARG A 314 -13.05 10.24 24.57
C ARG A 314 -13.33 11.07 23.32
N LEU A 315 -12.95 10.57 22.13
CA LEU A 315 -13.26 11.24 20.86
C LEU A 315 -14.75 11.14 20.49
N ARG A 316 -15.44 10.14 21.03
CA ARG A 316 -16.86 9.92 20.77
C ARG A 316 -17.77 10.82 21.60
N ASN A 317 -17.29 11.35 22.73
CA ASN A 317 -18.07 12.15 23.70
C ASN A 317 -17.69 13.64 23.71
N GLN A 318 -16.78 14.09 22.86
CA GLN A 318 -16.51 15.49 22.53
C GLN A 318 -17.38 15.93 21.34
#